data_555200bcae99be9483d6c3ccfb5230b8
#
_entry.id   555200bcae99be9483d6c3ccfb5230b8
#
_cell.length_a   1.000
_cell.length_b   1.000
_cell.length_c   1.000
_cell.angle_alpha   90.00
_cell.angle_beta   90.00
_cell.angle_gamma   90.00
#
_symmetry.space_group_name_H-M   'P 1'
#
loop_
_entity.id
_entity.type
_entity.pdbx_description
1 polymer ?
#
loop_
_entity_poly.entity_id
_entity_poly.type
_entity_poly.pdbx_seq_one_letter_code
_entity_poly.pdbx_strand_id
1 'polypeptide(L)'
;MSKNMIWITGADGHVGTALHKVLPEHGYHVLCTNKEDVDVTDMDAVRLYAEMNRPTVIINCAALTNPSECEANPEEAYKVNAIGARNLATAAERLGAKLVQMS
;
A
#
# COMPACT_ATOMS: atom_id res chain seq x y z
N MET A 1 -24.74 2.21 -0.10
CA MET A 1 -23.85 3.04 -0.85
C MET A 1 -22.40 2.82 -0.45
N SER A 2 -21.56 2.50 -1.41
CA SER A 2 -20.17 2.24 -1.10
C SER A 2 -19.43 3.56 -0.88
N LYS A 3 -18.74 3.66 0.23
CA LYS A 3 -17.86 4.80 0.48
C LYS A 3 -16.55 4.54 -0.23
N ASN A 4 -15.85 5.61 -0.59
CA ASN A 4 -14.52 5.48 -1.12
C ASN A 4 -13.61 4.89 -0.03
N MET A 5 -13.12 3.70 -0.29
CA MET A 5 -12.24 3.00 0.62
C MET A 5 -10.82 3.08 0.08
N ILE A 6 -9.92 3.59 0.89
CA ILE A 6 -8.53 3.79 0.50
C ILE A 6 -7.65 2.86 1.33
N TRP A 7 -6.87 2.06 0.64
CA TRP A 7 -5.90 1.17 1.29
C TRP A 7 -4.51 1.79 1.19
N ILE A 8 -3.89 2.03 2.34
CA ILE A 8 -2.55 2.58 2.43
C ILE A 8 -1.61 1.48 2.92
N THR A 9 -0.64 1.13 2.09
CA THR A 9 0.41 0.17 2.47
C THR A 9 1.60 0.95 3.02
N GLY A 10 2.37 0.33 3.93
CA GLY A 10 3.49 1.02 4.58
C GLY A 10 3.04 2.22 5.40
N ALA A 11 1.93 2.05 6.11
CA ALA A 11 1.23 3.14 6.78
C ALA A 11 1.98 3.72 7.97
N ASP A 12 3.00 3.04 8.48
CA ASP A 12 3.79 3.50 9.62
C ASP A 12 4.87 4.52 9.23
N GLY A 13 5.08 4.75 7.93
CA GLY A 13 6.03 5.76 7.47
C GLY A 13 5.46 7.17 7.59
N HIS A 14 6.29 8.17 7.29
CA HIS A 14 5.89 9.58 7.41
C HIS A 14 4.70 9.94 6.54
N VAL A 15 4.71 9.51 5.27
CA VAL A 15 3.62 9.83 4.34
C VAL A 15 2.37 9.06 4.73
N GLY A 16 2.50 7.78 5.04
CA GLY A 16 1.35 6.96 5.44
C GLY A 16 0.67 7.50 6.71
N THR A 17 1.46 7.90 7.69
CA THR A 17 0.94 8.48 8.92
C THR A 17 0.18 9.78 8.66
N ALA A 18 0.74 10.64 7.81
CA ALA A 18 0.09 11.90 7.45
C ALA A 18 -1.23 11.66 6.72
N LEU A 19 -1.24 10.73 5.78
CA LEU A 19 -2.45 10.39 5.02
C LEU A 19 -3.53 9.79 5.92
N HIS A 20 -3.14 8.93 6.85
CA HIS A 20 -4.07 8.34 7.80
C HIS A 20 -4.77 9.40 8.66
N LYS A 21 -4.09 10.50 8.89
CA LYS A 21 -4.63 11.62 9.66
C LYS A 21 -5.59 12.48 8.85
N VAL A 22 -5.21 12.75 7.60
CA VAL A 22 -5.92 13.72 6.75
C VAL A 22 -7.12 13.12 6.02
N LEU A 23 -6.97 11.92 5.46
CA LEU A 23 -8.00 11.33 4.61
C LEU A 23 -9.33 11.09 5.32
N PRO A 24 -9.37 10.60 6.56
CA PRO A 24 -10.65 10.43 7.25
C PRO A 24 -11.40 11.74 7.46
N GLU A 25 -10.67 12.84 7.64
CA GLU A 25 -11.27 14.16 7.79
C GLU A 25 -12.02 14.61 6.53
N HIS A 26 -11.65 14.04 5.38
CA HIS A 26 -12.29 14.32 4.10
C HIS A 26 -13.36 13.27 3.73
N GLY A 27 -13.77 12.45 4.68
CA GLY A 27 -14.86 11.51 4.48
C GLY A 27 -14.48 10.18 3.87
N TYR A 28 -13.18 9.88 3.75
CA TYR A 28 -12.73 8.61 3.21
C TYR A 28 -12.63 7.55 4.30
N HIS A 29 -12.94 6.31 3.95
CA HIS A 29 -12.69 5.19 4.82
C HIS A 29 -11.29 4.66 4.51
N VAL A 30 -10.43 4.60 5.52
CA VAL A 30 -9.00 4.30 5.32
C VAL A 30 -8.62 2.99 5.98
N LEU A 31 -7.95 2.14 5.21
CA LEU A 31 -7.37 0.89 5.69
C LEU A 31 -5.84 1.07 5.68
N CYS A 32 -5.21 0.83 6.81
CA CYS A 32 -3.76 1.01 6.95
C CYS A 32 -3.10 -0.32 7.27
N THR A 33 -2.13 -0.71 6.47
CA THR A 33 -1.37 -1.94 6.72
C THR A 33 0.12 -1.68 6.67
N ASN A 34 0.84 -2.41 7.48
CA ASN A 34 2.30 -2.45 7.47
C ASN A 34 2.74 -3.83 7.01
N LYS A 35 4.04 -4.06 6.91
CA LYS A 35 4.59 -5.31 6.44
C LYS A 35 4.09 -6.52 7.25
N GLU A 36 3.91 -6.34 8.55
CA GLU A 36 3.43 -7.41 9.44
C GLU A 36 1.99 -7.80 9.15
N ASP A 37 1.20 -6.87 8.64
CA ASP A 37 -0.20 -7.12 8.31
C ASP A 37 -0.36 -7.74 6.94
N VAL A 38 0.23 -7.09 5.93
CA VAL A 38 0.22 -7.55 4.55
C VAL A 38 1.59 -7.26 3.94
N ASP A 39 2.33 -8.30 3.64
CA ASP A 39 3.61 -8.16 2.95
C ASP A 39 3.30 -7.96 1.46
N VAL A 40 3.61 -6.77 0.94
CA VAL A 40 3.30 -6.45 -0.45
C VAL A 40 4.07 -7.28 -1.46
N THR A 41 5.15 -7.95 -1.05
CA THR A 41 5.88 -8.87 -1.92
C THR A 41 5.21 -10.24 -2.03
N ASP A 42 4.22 -10.50 -1.21
CA ASP A 42 3.44 -11.74 -1.23
C ASP A 42 2.15 -11.50 -2.00
N MET A 43 2.09 -11.98 -3.24
CA MET A 43 0.93 -11.75 -4.11
C MET A 43 -0.37 -12.33 -3.52
N ASP A 44 -0.30 -13.50 -2.89
CA ASP A 44 -1.49 -14.13 -2.32
C ASP A 44 -2.05 -13.29 -1.17
N ALA A 45 -1.18 -12.75 -0.32
CA ALA A 45 -1.61 -11.88 0.78
C ALA A 45 -2.23 -10.59 0.25
N VAL A 46 -1.61 -9.98 -0.76
CA VAL A 46 -2.12 -8.77 -1.40
C VAL A 46 -3.49 -9.03 -2.02
N ARG A 47 -3.60 -10.10 -2.78
CA ARG A 47 -4.84 -10.45 -3.46
C ARG A 47 -5.97 -10.70 -2.47
N LEU A 48 -5.69 -11.48 -1.44
CA LEU A 48 -6.70 -11.82 -0.43
C LEU A 48 -7.21 -10.57 0.28
N TYR A 49 -6.30 -9.72 0.72
CA TYR A 49 -6.67 -8.48 1.40
C TYR A 49 -7.49 -7.56 0.50
N ALA A 50 -7.07 -7.43 -0.75
CA ALA A 50 -7.76 -6.59 -1.72
C ALA A 50 -9.18 -7.13 -2.01
N GLU A 51 -9.31 -8.44 -2.18
CA GLU A 51 -10.62 -9.04 -2.45
C GLU A 51 -11.57 -8.92 -1.27
N MET A 52 -11.05 -9.08 -0.06
CA MET A 52 -11.87 -8.98 1.16
C MET A 52 -12.35 -7.57 1.44
N ASN A 53 -11.55 -6.58 1.14
CA ASN A 53 -11.85 -5.19 1.50
C ASN A 53 -12.30 -4.33 0.32
N ARG A 54 -11.95 -4.70 -0.89
CA ARG A 54 -12.33 -4.06 -2.15
C ARG A 54 -12.12 -2.53 -2.14
N PRO A 55 -10.89 -2.08 -1.93
CA PRO A 55 -10.58 -0.66 -1.94
C PRO A 55 -10.83 -0.05 -3.33
N THR A 56 -11.21 1.21 -3.36
CA THR A 56 -11.36 1.94 -4.61
C THR A 56 -10.07 2.63 -5.01
N VAL A 57 -9.19 2.89 -4.03
CA VAL A 57 -7.87 3.47 -4.26
C VAL A 57 -6.87 2.73 -3.38
N ILE A 58 -5.71 2.45 -3.94
CA ILE A 58 -4.58 1.88 -3.21
C ILE A 58 -3.44 2.87 -3.27
N ILE A 59 -2.94 3.28 -2.09
CA ILE A 59 -1.78 4.17 -2.02
C ILE A 59 -0.61 3.37 -1.48
N ASN A 60 0.40 3.19 -2.31
CA ASN A 60 1.57 2.40 -1.93
C ASN A 60 2.66 3.28 -1.35
N CYS A 61 2.77 3.27 -0.02
CA CYS A 61 3.85 3.94 0.71
C CYS A 61 4.96 2.97 1.09
N ALA A 62 4.78 1.68 0.84
CA ALA A 62 5.76 0.66 1.21
C ALA A 62 7.08 0.79 0.47
N ALA A 63 7.07 1.50 -0.67
CA ALA A 63 8.29 1.75 -1.45
C ALA A 63 9.15 2.85 -0.84
N LEU A 64 8.62 3.59 0.15
CA LEU A 64 9.35 4.66 0.83
C LEU A 64 10.17 4.07 1.97
N THR A 65 11.32 3.54 1.63
CA THR A 65 12.20 2.92 2.62
C THR A 65 13.16 3.95 3.22
N ASN A 66 13.61 3.65 4.43
CA ASN A 66 14.63 4.42 5.09
C ASN A 66 15.93 4.31 4.28
N PRO A 67 16.62 5.43 3.96
CA PRO A 67 17.88 5.35 3.21
C PRO A 67 18.92 4.42 3.83
N SER A 68 18.98 4.33 5.15
CA SER A 68 19.89 3.41 5.83
C SER A 68 19.58 1.96 5.50
N GLU A 69 18.31 1.60 5.45
CA GLU A 69 17.89 0.25 5.10
C GLU A 69 18.20 -0.07 3.65
N CYS A 70 18.02 0.91 2.76
CA CYS A 70 18.35 0.75 1.34
C CYS A 70 19.85 0.50 1.15
N GLU A 71 20.69 1.21 1.89
CA GLU A 71 22.13 1.04 1.82
C GLU A 71 22.57 -0.31 2.38
N ALA A 72 21.94 -0.74 3.48
CA ALA A 72 22.28 -2.01 4.13
C ALA A 72 21.80 -3.21 3.33
N ASN A 73 20.63 -3.11 2.71
CA ASN A 73 20.00 -4.22 1.99
C ASN A 73 19.43 -3.77 0.64
N PRO A 74 20.27 -3.45 -0.35
CA PRO A 74 19.79 -2.94 -1.63
C PRO A 74 18.91 -3.93 -2.39
N GLU A 75 19.21 -5.23 -2.29
CA GLU A 75 18.41 -6.26 -2.96
C GLU A 75 17.00 -6.32 -2.37
N GLU A 76 16.90 -6.26 -1.05
CA GLU A 76 15.60 -6.28 -0.37
C GLU A 76 14.80 -5.03 -0.69
N ALA A 77 15.44 -3.87 -0.72
CA ALA A 77 14.79 -2.62 -1.10
C ALA A 77 14.25 -2.70 -2.53
N TYR A 78 15.04 -3.24 -3.45
CA TYR A 78 14.61 -3.45 -4.83
C TYR A 78 13.40 -4.38 -4.91
N LYS A 79 13.44 -5.46 -4.17
CA LYS A 79 12.37 -6.44 -4.11
C LYS A 79 11.05 -5.81 -3.66
N VAL A 80 11.08 -5.08 -2.56
CA VAL A 80 9.88 -4.41 -2.05
C VAL A 80 9.36 -3.40 -3.08
N ASN A 81 10.24 -2.60 -3.67
CA ASN A 81 9.85 -1.58 -4.63
C ASN A 81 9.30 -2.18 -5.92
N ALA A 82 9.98 -3.16 -6.49
CA ALA A 82 9.60 -3.72 -7.79
C ALA A 82 8.48 -4.74 -7.68
N ILE A 83 8.62 -5.71 -6.80
CA ILE A 83 7.65 -6.79 -6.67
C ILE A 83 6.37 -6.29 -5.99
N GLY A 84 6.53 -5.50 -4.94
CA GLY A 84 5.39 -4.92 -4.23
C GLY A 84 4.54 -4.05 -5.14
N ALA A 85 5.18 -3.16 -5.89
CA ALA A 85 4.47 -2.30 -6.83
C ALA A 85 3.72 -3.11 -7.89
N ARG A 86 4.35 -4.15 -8.42
CA ARG A 86 3.72 -5.02 -9.41
C ARG A 86 2.51 -5.76 -8.82
N ASN A 87 2.66 -6.29 -7.62
CA ASN A 87 1.57 -7.02 -6.97
C ASN A 87 0.37 -6.11 -6.69
N LEU A 88 0.62 -4.91 -6.21
CA LEU A 88 -0.44 -3.94 -5.96
C LEU A 88 -1.10 -3.47 -7.24
N ALA A 89 -0.32 -3.28 -8.31
CA ALA A 89 -0.87 -2.90 -9.61
C ALA A 89 -1.79 -4.00 -10.15
N THR A 90 -1.39 -5.25 -10.01
CA THR A 90 -2.21 -6.38 -10.43
C THR A 90 -3.53 -6.42 -9.65
N ALA A 91 -3.46 -6.26 -8.33
CA ALA A 91 -4.66 -6.26 -7.50
C ALA A 91 -5.57 -5.08 -7.84
N ALA A 92 -5.01 -3.90 -8.04
CA ALA A 92 -5.79 -2.71 -8.41
C ALA A 92 -6.51 -2.91 -9.74
N GLU A 93 -5.81 -3.46 -10.72
CA GLU A 93 -6.41 -3.73 -12.04
C GLU A 93 -7.59 -4.69 -11.94
N ARG A 94 -7.44 -5.74 -11.16
CA ARG A 94 -8.50 -6.74 -10.97
C ARG A 94 -9.75 -6.17 -10.33
N LEU A 95 -9.58 -5.20 -9.45
CA LEU A 95 -10.70 -4.57 -8.73
C LEU A 95 -11.24 -3.34 -9.45
N GLY A 96 -10.55 -2.86 -10.46
CA GLY A 96 -10.87 -1.56 -11.05
C GLY A 96 -10.51 -0.41 -10.12
N ALA A 97 -9.57 -0.62 -9.21
CA ALA A 97 -9.13 0.39 -8.27
C ALA A 97 -8.01 1.25 -8.88
N LYS A 98 -7.89 2.46 -8.37
CA LYS A 98 -6.79 3.35 -8.76
C LYS A 98 -5.59 3.08 -7.87
N LEU A 99 -4.40 3.00 -8.47
CA LEU A 99 -3.16 2.86 -7.72
C LEU A 99 -2.39 4.17 -7.73
N VAL A 100 -2.00 4.62 -6.55
CA VAL A 100 -1.11 5.77 -6.39
C VAL A 100 0.21 5.25 -5.82
N GLN A 101 1.28 5.43 -6.58
CA GLN A 101 2.61 4.99 -6.19
C GLN A 101 3.37 6.17 -5.62
N MET A 102 3.68 6.13 -4.33
CA MET A 102 4.48 7.19 -3.70
C MET A 102 5.97 6.89 -3.88
N SER A 103 6.73 7.89 -4.20
CA SER A 103 8.17 7.73 -4.43
C SER A 103 8.99 8.66 -3.54
#